data_95f29d71cd66bf107db2ad6d320fef71
#
_entry.id   95f29d71cd66bf107db2ad6d320fef71
#
_cell.length_a   1.000
_cell.length_b   1.000
_cell.length_c   1.000
_cell.angle_alpha   90.00
_cell.angle_beta   90.00
_cell.angle_gamma   90.00
#
_symmetry.space_group_name_H-M   'P 1'
#
loop_
_entity.id
_entity.type
_entity.pdbx_description
1 polymer ?
#
loop_
_entity_poly.entity_id
_entity_poly.type
_entity_poly.pdbx_seq_one_letter_code
_entity_poly.pdbx_strand_id
1 'polypeptide(L)'
;SSQTFTEVKIAETAMAVMQGADEIDVVMNLGYFMEDNFEELTEELQEIKESCRHAHLKVILETGALVTTENIQKASILAMYSGADFIKTSTGKGYPGATFEAAYTMCKAIKTYHSITGNKVGIKISGGVRTAEDAVRYYTIVKEILGDEWLNKDLFRIGASSLVGDIEKRLGK
;
A
#
# COMPACT_ATOMS: atom_id res chain seq x y z
N SER A 1 -11.64 3.05 -8.62
CA SER A 1 -10.62 3.07 -9.68
C SER A 1 -9.61 4.19 -9.45
N SER A 2 -8.44 4.13 -10.12
CA SER A 2 -7.41 5.15 -9.96
C SER A 2 -7.80 6.52 -10.55
N GLN A 3 -8.70 6.55 -11.51
CA GLN A 3 -9.06 7.73 -12.32
C GLN A 3 -10.51 8.16 -12.14
N THR A 4 -11.15 7.81 -11.05
CA THR A 4 -12.47 8.37 -10.72
C THR A 4 -12.31 9.76 -10.13
N PHE A 5 -13.36 10.57 -10.14
CA PHE A 5 -13.32 11.92 -9.55
C PHE A 5 -12.99 11.88 -8.07
N THR A 6 -12.23 12.87 -7.61
CA THR A 6 -11.81 13.00 -6.21
C THR A 6 -13.01 13.02 -5.27
N GLU A 7 -14.06 13.78 -5.60
CA GLU A 7 -15.29 13.89 -4.80
C GLU A 7 -16.00 12.54 -4.63
N VAL A 8 -15.92 11.65 -5.64
CA VAL A 8 -16.48 10.31 -5.55
C VAL A 8 -15.68 9.45 -4.57
N LYS A 9 -14.35 9.50 -4.63
CA LYS A 9 -13.48 8.79 -3.67
C LYS A 9 -13.72 9.25 -2.23
N ILE A 10 -13.85 10.57 -2.03
CA ILE A 10 -14.15 11.18 -0.73
C ILE A 10 -15.51 10.70 -0.22
N ALA A 11 -16.55 10.75 -1.06
CA ALA A 11 -17.90 10.32 -0.68
C ALA A 11 -17.95 8.82 -0.32
N GLU A 12 -17.34 7.96 -1.15
CA GLU A 12 -17.24 6.52 -0.88
C GLU A 12 -16.48 6.24 0.42
N THR A 13 -15.38 6.94 0.66
CA THR A 13 -14.58 6.83 1.90
C THR A 13 -15.43 7.21 3.11
N ALA A 14 -16.08 8.36 3.09
CA ALA A 14 -16.93 8.82 4.19
C ALA A 14 -18.08 7.84 4.47
N MET A 15 -18.74 7.33 3.43
CA MET A 15 -19.81 6.35 3.56
C MET A 15 -19.32 5.04 4.17
N ALA A 16 -18.16 4.52 3.73
CA ALA A 16 -17.58 3.29 4.26
C ALA A 16 -17.23 3.45 5.75
N VAL A 17 -16.61 4.57 6.14
CA VAL A 17 -16.30 4.87 7.55
C VAL A 17 -17.58 4.99 8.40
N MET A 18 -18.61 5.64 7.89
CA MET A 18 -19.92 5.72 8.58
C MET A 18 -20.57 4.35 8.78
N GLN A 19 -20.29 3.40 7.91
CA GLN A 19 -20.74 2.00 8.01
C GLN A 19 -19.83 1.12 8.87
N GLY A 20 -18.80 1.70 9.50
CA GLY A 20 -17.94 1.01 10.44
C GLY A 20 -16.67 0.42 9.83
N ALA A 21 -16.19 0.93 8.69
CA ALA A 21 -14.89 0.53 8.17
C ALA A 21 -13.76 1.09 9.05
N ASP A 22 -12.85 0.23 9.50
CA ASP A 22 -11.65 0.61 10.24
C ASP A 22 -10.48 0.96 9.31
N GLU A 23 -10.54 0.52 8.06
CA GLU A 23 -9.45 0.67 7.09
C GLU A 23 -10.01 0.91 5.67
N ILE A 24 -9.44 1.86 4.96
CA ILE A 24 -9.84 2.24 3.61
C ILE A 24 -8.67 2.01 2.64
N ASP A 25 -8.86 1.16 1.64
CA ASP A 25 -7.88 0.94 0.58
C ASP A 25 -8.26 1.81 -0.65
N VAL A 26 -7.43 2.78 -1.01
CA VAL A 26 -7.67 3.68 -2.16
C VAL A 26 -6.53 3.58 -3.17
N VAL A 27 -6.85 3.50 -4.46
CA VAL A 27 -5.84 3.57 -5.52
C VAL A 27 -5.50 5.04 -5.77
N MET A 28 -4.20 5.38 -5.73
CA MET A 28 -3.77 6.73 -6.11
C MET A 28 -4.14 7.06 -7.56
N ASN A 29 -4.26 8.33 -7.88
CA ASN A 29 -4.53 8.77 -9.24
C ASN A 29 -3.28 8.59 -10.11
N LEU A 30 -3.27 7.51 -10.91
CA LEU A 30 -2.16 7.21 -11.82
C LEU A 30 -2.01 8.26 -12.93
N GLY A 31 -3.11 8.88 -13.36
CA GLY A 31 -3.08 9.95 -14.36
C GLY A 31 -2.27 11.14 -13.85
N TYR A 32 -2.60 11.66 -12.68
CA TYR A 32 -1.84 12.75 -12.04
C TYR A 32 -0.36 12.40 -11.86
N PHE A 33 -0.08 11.18 -11.39
CA PHE A 33 1.30 10.74 -11.20
C PHE A 33 2.10 10.70 -12.51
N MET A 34 1.52 10.15 -13.59
CA MET A 34 2.19 10.00 -14.89
C MET A 34 2.38 11.33 -15.64
N GLU A 35 1.55 12.32 -15.33
CA GLU A 35 1.64 13.69 -15.87
C GLU A 35 2.47 14.62 -14.99
N ASP A 36 3.14 14.09 -13.96
CA ASP A 36 3.89 14.85 -12.93
C ASP A 36 3.05 15.91 -12.18
N ASN A 37 1.72 15.75 -12.17
CA ASN A 37 0.78 16.59 -11.41
C ASN A 37 0.76 16.16 -9.94
N PHE A 38 1.89 16.35 -9.25
CA PHE A 38 2.07 15.85 -7.87
C PHE A 38 1.29 16.67 -6.84
N GLU A 39 1.02 17.93 -7.12
CA GLU A 39 0.24 18.80 -6.25
C GLU A 39 -1.21 18.25 -6.16
N GLU A 40 -1.87 18.05 -7.28
CA GLU A 40 -3.22 17.50 -7.34
C GLU A 40 -3.29 16.07 -6.77
N LEU A 41 -2.24 15.28 -7.00
CA LEU A 41 -2.16 13.93 -6.43
C LEU A 41 -2.11 13.96 -4.90
N THR A 42 -1.29 14.83 -4.34
CA THR A 42 -1.13 14.93 -2.88
C THR A 42 -2.34 15.56 -2.23
N GLU A 43 -2.98 16.56 -2.84
CA GLU A 43 -4.24 17.14 -2.39
C GLU A 43 -5.36 16.09 -2.37
N GLU A 44 -5.56 15.33 -3.46
CA GLU A 44 -6.54 14.23 -3.49
C GLU A 44 -6.32 13.26 -2.32
N LEU A 45 -5.09 12.84 -2.07
CA LEU A 45 -4.78 11.87 -1.01
C LEU A 45 -5.00 12.46 0.39
N GLN A 46 -4.71 13.74 0.59
CA GLN A 46 -4.95 14.44 1.85
C GLN A 46 -6.44 14.57 2.16
N GLU A 47 -7.25 14.98 1.18
CA GLU A 47 -8.72 15.09 1.33
C GLU A 47 -9.34 13.72 1.64
N ILE A 48 -8.87 12.66 0.98
CA ILE A 48 -9.30 11.30 1.28
C ILE A 48 -8.88 10.91 2.71
N LYS A 49 -7.65 11.24 3.13
CA LYS A 49 -7.18 10.96 4.50
C LYS A 49 -8.04 11.67 5.55
N GLU A 50 -8.39 12.91 5.33
CA GLU A 50 -9.30 13.67 6.22
C GLU A 50 -10.67 12.98 6.32
N SER A 51 -11.17 12.45 5.20
CA SER A 51 -12.45 11.73 5.14
C SER A 51 -12.41 10.38 5.87
N CYS A 52 -11.23 9.79 6.05
CA CYS A 52 -11.03 8.56 6.82
C CYS A 52 -11.29 8.76 8.31
N ARG A 53 -11.21 10.00 8.84
CA ARG A 53 -11.37 10.29 10.28
C ARG A 53 -10.46 9.41 11.15
N HIS A 54 -11.04 8.42 11.86
CA HIS A 54 -10.35 7.45 12.70
C HIS A 54 -9.84 6.21 11.95
N ALA A 55 -10.31 5.99 10.72
CA ALA A 55 -9.93 4.83 9.93
C ALA A 55 -8.53 5.02 9.32
N HIS A 56 -7.84 3.90 9.11
CA HIS A 56 -6.53 3.92 8.45
C HIS A 56 -6.67 4.02 6.94
N LEU A 57 -5.89 4.90 6.32
CA LEU A 57 -5.77 5.01 4.87
C LEU A 57 -4.64 4.11 4.36
N LYS A 58 -4.96 3.21 3.42
CA LYS A 58 -3.98 2.45 2.68
C LYS A 58 -3.98 2.88 1.22
N VAL A 59 -2.89 3.50 0.79
CA VAL A 59 -2.73 3.97 -0.59
C VAL A 59 -2.14 2.86 -1.45
N ILE A 60 -2.90 2.44 -2.46
CA ILE A 60 -2.45 1.47 -3.47
C ILE A 60 -1.68 2.23 -4.53
N LEU A 61 -0.38 1.95 -4.63
CA LEU A 61 0.51 2.59 -5.60
C LEU A 61 0.33 2.05 -7.02
N GLU A 62 -0.17 0.81 -7.15
CA GLU A 62 -0.27 0.05 -8.40
C GLU A 62 1.10 -0.08 -9.07
N THR A 63 2.03 -0.71 -8.36
CA THR A 63 3.45 -0.80 -8.75
C THR A 63 3.69 -1.38 -10.13
N GLY A 64 2.79 -2.25 -10.61
CA GLY A 64 2.84 -2.78 -11.97
C GLY A 64 2.60 -1.73 -13.06
N ALA A 65 1.89 -0.63 -12.75
CA ALA A 65 1.70 0.50 -13.65
C ALA A 65 2.88 1.48 -13.61
N LEU A 66 3.55 1.60 -12.45
CA LEU A 66 4.68 2.52 -12.26
C LEU A 66 5.97 2.06 -12.94
N VAL A 67 6.11 0.77 -13.16
CA VAL A 67 7.17 0.06 -13.92
C VAL A 67 8.57 0.20 -13.31
N THR A 68 9.04 1.40 -12.99
CA THR A 68 10.42 1.63 -12.52
C THR A 68 10.50 1.75 -10.99
N THR A 69 11.63 1.35 -10.43
CA THR A 69 11.91 1.54 -8.98
C THR A 69 11.88 2.99 -8.56
N GLU A 70 12.29 3.89 -9.47
CA GLU A 70 12.30 5.33 -9.25
C GLU A 70 10.87 5.89 -9.09
N ASN A 71 9.95 5.48 -9.97
CA ASN A 71 8.54 5.85 -9.86
C ASN A 71 7.90 5.23 -8.60
N ILE A 72 8.21 3.97 -8.28
CA ILE A 72 7.69 3.32 -7.07
C ILE A 72 8.19 4.06 -5.82
N GLN A 73 9.45 4.45 -5.77
CA GLN A 73 10.00 5.22 -4.65
C GLN A 73 9.33 6.59 -4.53
N LYS A 74 9.20 7.33 -5.65
CA LYS A 74 8.55 8.64 -5.70
C LYS A 74 7.09 8.56 -5.22
N ALA A 75 6.32 7.63 -5.77
CA ALA A 75 4.92 7.41 -5.37
C ALA A 75 4.79 7.02 -3.89
N SER A 76 5.70 6.19 -3.38
CA SER A 76 5.73 5.81 -1.96
C SER A 76 5.91 7.05 -1.07
N ILE A 77 6.86 7.90 -1.41
CA ILE A 77 7.15 9.12 -0.64
C ILE A 77 5.96 10.09 -0.68
N LEU A 78 5.40 10.34 -1.87
CA LEU A 78 4.23 11.22 -2.01
C LEU A 78 3.04 10.72 -1.17
N ALA A 79 2.72 9.42 -1.25
CA ALA A 79 1.63 8.84 -0.47
C ALA A 79 1.85 8.97 1.04
N MET A 80 3.07 8.72 1.53
CA MET A 80 3.37 8.83 2.96
C MET A 80 3.29 10.27 3.46
N TYR A 81 3.80 11.24 2.70
CA TYR A 81 3.69 12.66 3.06
C TYR A 81 2.25 13.19 2.96
N SER A 82 1.39 12.54 2.18
CA SER A 82 -0.05 12.85 2.11
C SER A 82 -0.88 12.20 3.24
N GLY A 83 -0.22 11.51 4.20
CA GLY A 83 -0.88 10.98 5.38
C GLY A 83 -1.33 9.52 5.28
N ALA A 84 -0.81 8.74 4.33
CA ALA A 84 -1.08 7.31 4.27
C ALA A 84 -0.55 6.59 5.53
N ASP A 85 -1.40 5.77 6.15
CA ASP A 85 -1.00 4.88 7.25
C ASP A 85 -0.33 3.60 6.72
N PHE A 86 -0.68 3.21 5.49
CA PHE A 86 -0.07 2.11 4.75
C PHE A 86 0.15 2.51 3.29
N ILE A 87 1.23 2.01 2.71
CA ILE A 87 1.37 1.91 1.26
C ILE A 87 1.20 0.46 0.81
N LYS A 88 0.51 0.25 -0.30
CA LYS A 88 0.15 -1.07 -0.82
C LYS A 88 0.66 -1.21 -2.25
N THR A 89 1.15 -2.40 -2.61
CA THR A 89 1.71 -2.64 -3.94
C THR A 89 0.66 -2.51 -5.05
N SER A 90 -0.41 -3.28 -5.00
CA SER A 90 -1.25 -3.53 -6.18
C SER A 90 -2.71 -3.79 -5.84
N THR A 91 -3.60 -3.54 -6.80
CA THR A 91 -5.01 -3.96 -6.75
C THR A 91 -5.16 -5.47 -6.97
N GLY A 92 -4.25 -6.07 -7.72
CA GLY A 92 -4.36 -7.43 -8.23
C GLY A 92 -5.23 -7.55 -9.48
N LYS A 93 -5.56 -6.41 -10.14
CA LYS A 93 -6.40 -6.34 -11.35
C LYS A 93 -5.79 -5.40 -12.38
N GLY A 94 -5.76 -5.83 -13.63
CA GLY A 94 -5.35 -4.98 -14.78
C GLY A 94 -3.85 -4.86 -14.98
N TYR A 95 -3.08 -4.69 -13.93
CA TYR A 95 -1.61 -4.59 -13.97
C TYR A 95 -0.93 -5.78 -13.27
N PRO A 96 0.37 -6.02 -13.53
CA PRO A 96 1.15 -7.00 -12.77
C PRO A 96 1.04 -6.74 -11.26
N GLY A 97 0.95 -7.82 -10.48
CA GLY A 97 0.87 -7.76 -9.04
C GLY A 97 2.20 -7.42 -8.35
N ALA A 98 2.32 -7.77 -7.08
CA ALA A 98 3.51 -7.53 -6.30
C ALA A 98 4.74 -8.24 -6.87
N THR A 99 5.88 -7.54 -6.86
CA THR A 99 7.20 -8.10 -7.13
C THR A 99 8.11 -7.90 -5.92
N PHE A 100 9.14 -8.73 -5.78
CA PHE A 100 10.12 -8.57 -4.70
C PHE A 100 10.88 -7.24 -4.80
N GLU A 101 11.17 -6.81 -6.03
CA GLU A 101 11.81 -5.53 -6.31
C GLU A 101 10.94 -4.34 -5.86
N ALA A 102 9.64 -4.36 -6.19
CA ALA A 102 8.71 -3.33 -5.73
C ALA A 102 8.61 -3.29 -4.20
N ALA A 103 8.46 -4.46 -3.56
CA ALA A 103 8.41 -4.55 -2.10
C ALA A 103 9.70 -4.03 -1.44
N TYR A 104 10.85 -4.40 -1.98
CA TYR A 104 12.15 -3.89 -1.53
C TYR A 104 12.23 -2.36 -1.62
N THR A 105 11.84 -1.81 -2.77
CA THR A 105 11.85 -0.35 -3.02
C THR A 105 10.93 0.39 -2.06
N MET A 106 9.72 -0.12 -1.85
CA MET A 106 8.76 0.44 -0.90
C MET A 106 9.27 0.40 0.54
N CYS A 107 9.88 -0.72 0.97
CA CYS A 107 10.50 -0.82 2.29
C CYS A 107 11.64 0.20 2.46
N LYS A 108 12.46 0.41 1.44
CA LYS A 108 13.52 1.44 1.48
C LYS A 108 12.93 2.85 1.61
N ALA A 109 11.84 3.14 0.89
CA ALA A 109 11.14 4.42 1.00
C ALA A 109 10.56 4.63 2.42
N ILE A 110 9.92 3.60 3.00
CA ILE A 110 9.41 3.64 4.38
C ILE A 110 10.55 3.89 5.37
N LYS A 111 11.67 3.17 5.23
CA LYS A 111 12.83 3.35 6.11
C LYS A 111 13.36 4.79 6.08
N THR A 112 13.48 5.34 4.87
CA THR A 112 13.93 6.73 4.68
C THR A 112 12.94 7.71 5.31
N TYR A 113 11.64 7.56 5.03
CA TYR A 113 10.58 8.39 5.60
C TYR A 113 10.59 8.35 7.13
N HIS A 114 10.65 7.14 7.71
CA HIS A 114 10.73 6.96 9.15
C HIS A 114 11.96 7.62 9.77
N SER A 115 13.12 7.50 9.14
CA SER A 115 14.37 8.12 9.62
C SER A 115 14.31 9.65 9.66
N ILE A 116 13.51 10.27 8.79
CA ILE A 116 13.38 11.73 8.68
C ILE A 116 12.27 12.25 9.61
N THR A 117 11.12 11.54 9.65
CA THR A 117 9.90 12.05 10.31
C THR A 117 9.64 11.43 11.69
N GLY A 118 10.25 10.29 11.98
CA GLY A 118 9.92 9.46 13.15
C GLY A 118 8.61 8.68 13.02
N ASN A 119 7.79 8.95 11.99
CA ASN A 119 6.51 8.29 11.79
C ASN A 119 6.69 6.90 11.19
N LYS A 120 5.88 5.93 11.62
CA LYS A 120 5.83 4.58 11.06
C LYS A 120 4.67 4.47 10.10
N VAL A 121 4.95 4.04 8.86
CA VAL A 121 3.97 3.69 7.85
C VAL A 121 4.06 2.21 7.57
N GLY A 122 2.92 1.53 7.48
CA GLY A 122 2.85 0.10 7.19
C GLY A 122 3.02 -0.21 5.70
N ILE A 123 3.32 -1.47 5.41
CA ILE A 123 3.37 -2.00 4.05
C ILE A 123 2.36 -3.14 3.88
N LYS A 124 1.60 -3.10 2.78
CA LYS A 124 0.71 -4.20 2.36
C LYS A 124 1.15 -4.73 1.01
N ILE A 125 1.55 -5.99 0.98
CA ILE A 125 1.93 -6.69 -0.25
C ILE A 125 0.70 -7.41 -0.78
N SER A 126 0.31 -7.16 -2.03
CA SER A 126 -0.87 -7.78 -2.64
C SER A 126 -0.74 -7.93 -4.15
N GLY A 127 -1.53 -8.86 -4.69
CA GLY A 127 -1.52 -9.20 -6.11
C GLY A 127 -0.54 -10.33 -6.42
N GLY A 128 -1.06 -11.55 -6.56
CA GLY A 128 -0.28 -12.71 -7.00
C GLY A 128 0.46 -13.49 -5.92
N VAL A 129 0.41 -13.10 -4.66
CA VAL A 129 1.01 -13.87 -3.55
C VAL A 129 0.13 -15.09 -3.28
N ARG A 130 0.61 -16.28 -3.61
CA ARG A 130 -0.21 -17.50 -3.57
C ARG A 130 0.37 -18.59 -2.68
N THR A 131 1.69 -18.61 -2.50
CA THR A 131 2.41 -19.68 -1.79
C THR A 131 3.01 -19.18 -0.48
N ALA A 132 3.11 -20.07 0.50
CA ALA A 132 3.82 -19.79 1.75
C ALA A 132 5.28 -19.38 1.49
N GLU A 133 5.92 -19.93 0.46
CA GLU A 133 7.28 -19.57 0.10
C GLU A 133 7.39 -18.11 -0.35
N ASP A 134 6.48 -17.62 -1.19
CA ASP A 134 6.43 -16.20 -1.58
C ASP A 134 6.20 -15.31 -0.36
N ALA A 135 5.28 -15.72 0.53
CA ALA A 135 5.01 -14.97 1.75
C ALA A 135 6.24 -14.86 2.66
N VAL A 136 7.02 -15.95 2.80
CA VAL A 136 8.27 -15.95 3.57
C VAL A 136 9.30 -15.02 2.93
N ARG A 137 9.42 -14.99 1.61
CA ARG A 137 10.33 -14.07 0.91
C ARG A 137 9.96 -12.60 1.17
N TYR A 138 8.68 -12.24 1.07
CA TYR A 138 8.22 -10.88 1.41
C TYR A 138 8.43 -10.54 2.88
N TYR A 139 8.13 -11.48 3.78
CA TYR A 139 8.41 -11.33 5.21
C TYR A 139 9.90 -11.05 5.46
N THR A 140 10.78 -11.78 4.78
CA THR A 140 12.23 -11.60 4.90
C THR A 140 12.66 -10.21 4.43
N ILE A 141 12.12 -9.72 3.29
CA ILE A 141 12.41 -8.36 2.80
C ILE A 141 12.03 -7.31 3.86
N VAL A 142 10.83 -7.40 4.42
CA VAL A 142 10.37 -6.47 5.45
C VAL A 142 11.27 -6.53 6.68
N LYS A 143 11.60 -7.74 7.16
CA LYS A 143 12.47 -7.96 8.31
C LYS A 143 13.85 -7.33 8.12
N GLU A 144 14.51 -7.64 7.00
CA GLU A 144 15.89 -7.19 6.74
C GLU A 144 16.01 -5.67 6.54
N ILE A 145 14.97 -5.02 6.00
CA ILE A 145 15.03 -3.60 5.71
C ILE A 145 14.46 -2.76 6.85
N LEU A 146 13.30 -3.15 7.38
CA LEU A 146 12.55 -2.37 8.36
C LEU A 146 12.74 -2.85 9.80
N GLY A 147 13.16 -4.10 9.98
CA GLY A 147 13.39 -4.70 11.31
C GLY A 147 12.14 -5.42 11.86
N ASP A 148 12.37 -6.12 12.99
CA ASP A 148 11.34 -6.94 13.63
C ASP A 148 10.14 -6.10 14.14
N GLU A 149 10.34 -4.82 14.39
CA GLU A 149 9.28 -3.92 14.85
C GLU A 149 8.17 -3.67 13.81
N TRP A 150 8.42 -3.95 12.53
CA TRP A 150 7.40 -3.93 11.48
C TRP A 150 6.63 -5.24 11.34
N LEU A 151 7.12 -6.33 11.92
CA LEU A 151 6.53 -7.66 11.76
C LEU A 151 5.32 -7.89 12.68
N ASN A 152 4.34 -7.03 12.56
CA ASN A 152 3.07 -7.12 13.28
C ASN A 152 1.91 -6.69 12.37
N LYS A 153 0.68 -6.99 12.81
CA LYS A 153 -0.54 -6.72 12.01
C LYS A 153 -0.80 -5.23 11.74
N ASP A 154 -0.21 -4.35 12.53
CA ASP A 154 -0.45 -2.90 12.42
C ASP A 154 0.52 -2.22 11.46
N LEU A 155 1.58 -2.93 11.00
CA LEU A 155 2.60 -2.40 10.09
C LEU A 155 2.91 -3.30 8.89
N PHE A 156 2.51 -4.60 8.91
CA PHE A 156 2.76 -5.51 7.80
C PHE A 156 1.55 -6.39 7.50
N ARG A 157 1.14 -6.39 6.24
CA ARG A 157 0.02 -7.20 5.74
C ARG A 157 0.38 -7.86 4.41
N ILE A 158 -0.17 -9.05 4.20
CA ILE A 158 -0.20 -9.72 2.89
C ILE A 158 -1.65 -9.88 2.47
N GLY A 159 -2.01 -9.30 1.33
CA GLY A 159 -3.32 -9.45 0.72
C GLY A 159 -3.31 -10.58 -0.31
N ALA A 160 -3.97 -11.68 0.00
CA ALA A 160 -4.01 -12.87 -0.84
C ALA A 160 -5.35 -13.59 -0.72
N SER A 161 -5.75 -14.30 -1.78
CA SER A 161 -7.00 -15.08 -1.80
C SER A 161 -6.80 -16.56 -1.42
N SER A 162 -5.64 -17.15 -1.72
CA SER A 162 -5.38 -18.59 -1.57
C SER A 162 -4.23 -18.94 -0.63
N LEU A 163 -3.49 -17.95 -0.16
CA LEU A 163 -2.28 -18.16 0.66
C LEU A 163 -2.55 -18.93 1.95
N VAL A 164 -3.66 -18.62 2.64
CA VAL A 164 -4.00 -19.30 3.91
C VAL A 164 -4.15 -20.80 3.70
N GLY A 165 -4.86 -21.22 2.66
CA GLY A 165 -5.00 -22.65 2.33
C GLY A 165 -3.69 -23.34 1.99
N ASP A 166 -2.72 -22.64 1.34
CA ASP A 166 -1.38 -23.20 1.09
C ASP A 166 -0.60 -23.37 2.40
N ILE A 167 -0.70 -22.41 3.30
CA ILE A 167 -0.06 -22.47 4.62
C ILE A 167 -0.65 -23.62 5.46
N GLU A 168 -1.97 -23.71 5.54
CA GLU A 168 -2.67 -24.77 6.30
C GLU A 168 -2.29 -26.17 5.78
N LYS A 169 -2.28 -26.36 4.46
CA LYS A 169 -1.87 -27.61 3.83
C LYS A 169 -0.44 -28.01 4.19
N ARG A 170 0.49 -27.04 4.25
CA ARG A 170 1.90 -27.29 4.63
C ARG A 170 2.05 -27.61 6.12
N LEU A 171 1.14 -27.10 6.94
CA LEU A 171 1.11 -27.39 8.37
C LEU A 171 0.33 -28.68 8.72
N GLY A 172 -0.16 -29.43 7.71
CA GLY A 172 -0.91 -30.66 7.92
C GLY A 172 -2.31 -30.45 8.49
N LYS A 173 -2.89 -29.28 8.22
CA LYS A 173 -4.26 -28.91 8.62
C LYS A 173 -5.23 -28.98 7.45
#